data_3d73bccfffbba77d639cf2359171e992
#
_entry.id   3d73bccfffbba77d639cf2359171e992
#
_cell.length_a   1.000
_cell.length_b   1.000
_cell.length_c   1.000
_cell.angle_alpha   90.00
_cell.angle_beta   90.00
_cell.angle_gamma   90.00
#
_symmetry.space_group_name_H-M   'P 1'
#
loop_
_entity.id
_entity.type
_entity.pdbx_description
1 polymer ?
#
loop_
_entity_poly.entity_id
_entity_poly.type
_entity_poly.pdbx_seq_one_letter_code
_entity_poly.pdbx_strand_id
1 'polypeptide(L)'
;MGVVGRCDPCKERDFSTTGFLSEYAVSFRRISGDFINDEDWGLTPWSWQTYEPSDVKGQIGPKTHERIFELLLRLRANTFWPAMHGCSVPFYFTPGNKEVADKFGIFIGTSHCEPMMRNTNGEWKRDGVGEYDYVHNSAHVLSFWEQRVKEVAGLDNLYTLGMRGVHDGAMNGAKTIEEQKAVLTKVLRDQRDLLTKYVNKDVTQVPQVFYSL
;
A
#
# COMPACT_ATOMS: atom_id res chain seq x y z
N MET A 1 22.26 16.40 2.72
CA MET A 1 22.42 16.71 1.28
C MET A 1 22.21 15.40 0.53
N GLY A 2 20.99 15.14 0.07
CA GLY A 2 20.64 13.93 -0.68
C GLY A 2 21.01 14.13 -2.16
N VAL A 3 21.70 13.17 -2.72
CA VAL A 3 22.05 13.14 -4.13
C VAL A 3 20.78 12.76 -4.90
N VAL A 4 20.16 13.75 -5.53
CA VAL A 4 19.13 13.51 -6.54
C VAL A 4 19.81 12.92 -7.77
N GLY A 5 19.66 11.63 -7.99
CA GLY A 5 20.10 10.98 -9.22
C GLY A 5 19.34 11.60 -10.40
N ARG A 6 20.06 12.27 -11.28
CA ARG A 6 19.51 12.71 -12.56
C ARG A 6 19.09 11.49 -13.37
N CYS A 7 17.80 11.37 -13.65
CA CYS A 7 17.36 10.52 -14.74
C CYS A 7 17.92 11.09 -16.05
N ASP A 8 18.70 10.29 -16.76
CA ASP A 8 19.08 10.62 -18.14
C ASP A 8 17.81 10.87 -18.98
N PRO A 9 17.82 11.89 -19.85
CA PRO A 9 16.71 12.14 -20.74
C PRO A 9 16.48 10.89 -21.59
N CYS A 10 15.27 10.37 -21.54
CA CYS A 10 14.82 9.26 -22.37
C CYS A 10 15.22 9.51 -23.82
N LYS A 11 16.19 8.76 -24.34
CA LYS A 11 16.33 8.60 -25.79
C LYS A 11 14.98 8.05 -26.27
N GLU A 12 14.32 8.77 -27.13
CA GLU A 12 13.15 8.28 -27.86
C GLU A 12 13.54 6.96 -28.52
N ARG A 13 13.11 5.85 -27.95
CA ARG A 13 13.14 4.56 -28.61
C ARG A 13 11.81 4.40 -29.30
N ASP A 14 11.91 4.29 -30.60
CA ASP A 14 10.81 3.98 -31.50
C ASP A 14 10.11 2.69 -31.03
N PHE A 15 8.88 2.80 -30.56
CA PHE A 15 8.07 1.70 -30.02
C PHE A 15 7.32 0.92 -31.10
N SER A 16 7.87 0.84 -32.31
CA SER A 16 7.20 0.20 -33.45
C SER A 16 7.45 -1.30 -33.61
N THR A 17 7.82 -2.04 -32.58
CA THR A 17 7.95 -3.51 -32.69
C THR A 17 7.13 -4.25 -31.67
N THR A 18 6.03 -4.83 -32.11
CA THR A 18 5.15 -5.78 -31.41
C THR A 18 5.89 -7.01 -30.84
N GLY A 19 7.11 -7.30 -31.27
CA GLY A 19 7.95 -8.37 -30.73
C GLY A 19 8.66 -8.02 -29.41
N PHE A 20 8.92 -6.72 -29.16
CA PHE A 20 9.65 -6.30 -27.97
C PHE A 20 8.78 -6.29 -26.70
N LEU A 21 7.46 -6.18 -26.88
CA LEU A 21 6.52 -6.16 -25.76
C LEU A 21 6.26 -7.57 -25.19
N SER A 22 6.48 -8.64 -25.99
CA SER A 22 6.21 -10.00 -25.52
C SER A 22 7.31 -10.57 -24.61
N GLU A 23 8.56 -10.15 -24.78
CA GLU A 23 9.68 -10.60 -23.93
C GLU A 23 9.78 -9.84 -22.60
N TYR A 24 9.28 -8.59 -22.55
CA TYR A 24 9.26 -7.77 -21.34
C TYR A 24 7.91 -7.75 -20.63
N ALA A 25 6.87 -8.32 -21.22
CA ALA A 25 5.54 -8.42 -20.59
C ALA A 25 5.49 -9.36 -19.38
N VAL A 26 6.53 -10.15 -19.16
CA VAL A 26 6.66 -11.06 -18.00
C VAL A 26 7.46 -10.45 -16.87
N SER A 27 8.08 -9.30 -17.08
CA SER A 27 8.97 -8.68 -16.09
C SER A 27 8.61 -7.21 -15.87
N PHE A 28 7.97 -6.94 -14.74
CA PHE A 28 7.78 -5.61 -14.18
C PHE A 28 6.96 -4.63 -15.02
N ARG A 29 5.66 -4.59 -14.80
CA ARG A 29 4.95 -3.31 -14.94
C ARG A 29 5.75 -2.28 -14.17
N ARG A 30 6.33 -1.31 -14.88
CA ARG A 30 7.12 -0.25 -14.24
C ARG A 30 6.20 0.50 -13.28
N ILE A 31 6.42 0.34 -11.98
CA ILE A 31 5.65 0.97 -10.94
C ILE A 31 6.30 2.34 -10.67
N SER A 32 5.52 3.40 -10.83
CA SER A 32 5.94 4.78 -10.56
C SER A 32 4.75 5.53 -9.97
N GLY A 33 4.94 6.21 -8.86
CA GLY A 33 3.83 6.83 -8.16
C GLY A 33 4.24 7.85 -7.12
N ASP A 34 3.28 8.22 -6.31
CA ASP A 34 3.45 9.20 -5.24
C ASP A 34 2.80 8.73 -3.95
N PHE A 35 3.29 9.25 -2.84
CA PHE A 35 2.79 9.05 -1.49
C PHE A 35 2.23 10.36 -0.94
N ILE A 36 0.94 10.39 -0.69
CA ILE A 36 0.29 11.54 -0.05
C ILE A 36 0.24 11.31 1.46
N ASN A 37 1.20 11.90 2.16
CA ASN A 37 1.34 11.75 3.60
C ASN A 37 0.54 12.78 4.41
N ASP A 38 0.31 13.96 3.84
CA ASP A 38 -0.25 15.12 4.53
C ASP A 38 -1.66 15.45 4.02
N GLU A 39 -2.64 14.65 4.44
CA GLU A 39 -4.03 14.83 4.02
C GLU A 39 -4.74 15.95 4.79
N ASP A 40 -4.46 16.10 6.07
CA ASP A 40 -5.20 17.00 6.96
C ASP A 40 -4.86 18.48 6.76
N TRP A 41 -3.70 18.79 6.18
CA TRP A 41 -3.28 20.17 5.92
C TRP A 41 -3.67 20.68 4.53
N GLY A 42 -3.63 19.84 3.55
CA GLY A 42 -3.83 20.21 2.16
C GLY A 42 -5.01 19.49 1.50
N LEU A 43 -4.89 18.19 1.29
CA LEU A 43 -5.82 17.42 0.49
C LEU A 43 -7.23 17.35 1.09
N THR A 44 -7.35 17.07 2.38
CA THR A 44 -8.66 16.98 3.06
C THR A 44 -9.41 18.30 3.03
N PRO A 45 -8.83 19.45 3.47
CA PRO A 45 -9.52 20.73 3.38
C PRO A 45 -9.91 21.10 1.95
N TRP A 46 -9.01 20.89 0.98
CA TRP A 46 -9.34 21.14 -0.42
C TRP A 46 -10.51 20.28 -0.90
N SER A 47 -10.47 18.98 -0.66
CA SER A 47 -11.51 18.05 -1.04
C SER A 47 -12.87 18.49 -0.49
N TRP A 48 -12.95 18.74 0.80
CA TRP A 48 -14.21 19.07 1.47
C TRP A 48 -14.78 20.43 1.09
N GLN A 49 -13.92 21.43 0.90
CA GLN A 49 -14.37 22.79 0.62
C GLN A 49 -14.70 23.00 -0.85
N THR A 50 -14.06 22.27 -1.74
CA THR A 50 -14.13 22.59 -3.17
C THR A 50 -14.71 21.48 -4.03
N TYR A 51 -14.65 20.23 -3.61
CA TYR A 51 -14.89 19.13 -4.53
C TYR A 51 -15.80 18.01 -4.01
N GLU A 52 -15.51 17.48 -2.82
CA GLU A 52 -16.18 16.31 -2.27
C GLU A 52 -16.43 16.47 -0.76
N PRO A 53 -17.45 17.26 -0.37
CA PRO A 53 -17.79 17.42 1.05
C PRO A 53 -18.08 16.07 1.71
N SER A 54 -17.66 15.91 2.95
CA SER A 54 -17.93 14.73 3.76
C SER A 54 -18.29 15.12 5.18
N ASP A 55 -19.29 14.44 5.75
CA ASP A 55 -19.64 14.55 7.17
C ASP A 55 -18.74 13.70 8.07
N VAL A 56 -17.91 12.83 7.48
CA VAL A 56 -16.98 11.97 8.18
C VAL A 56 -15.61 12.64 8.23
N LYS A 57 -15.20 13.04 9.42
CA LYS A 57 -13.91 13.71 9.63
C LYS A 57 -12.75 12.81 9.14
N GLY A 58 -11.85 13.37 8.33
CA GLY A 58 -10.68 12.69 7.79
C GLY A 58 -10.96 11.80 6.57
N GLN A 59 -12.20 11.77 6.08
CA GLN A 59 -12.54 10.98 4.90
C GLN A 59 -12.20 11.74 3.61
N ILE A 60 -11.52 11.04 2.70
CA ILE A 60 -11.32 11.47 1.31
C ILE A 60 -11.98 10.42 0.43
N GLY A 61 -12.92 10.85 -0.39
CA GLY A 61 -13.78 9.96 -1.16
C GLY A 61 -13.28 9.68 -2.57
N PRO A 62 -14.04 8.86 -3.31
CA PRO A 62 -13.65 8.38 -4.64
C PRO A 62 -13.55 9.48 -5.69
N LYS A 63 -14.33 10.57 -5.60
CA LYS A 63 -14.24 11.68 -6.56
C LYS A 63 -12.91 12.41 -6.45
N THR A 64 -12.42 12.59 -5.23
CA THR A 64 -11.10 13.20 -4.99
C THR A 64 -9.99 12.29 -5.48
N HIS A 65 -10.05 11.00 -5.19
CA HIS A 65 -9.10 10.02 -5.69
C HIS A 65 -9.11 9.92 -7.23
N GLU A 66 -10.27 10.02 -7.86
CA GLU A 66 -10.38 10.07 -9.33
C GLU A 66 -9.54 11.20 -9.92
N ARG A 67 -9.53 12.38 -9.30
CA ARG A 67 -8.69 13.51 -9.74
C ARG A 67 -7.20 13.26 -9.51
N ILE A 68 -6.86 12.67 -8.39
CA ILE A 68 -5.46 12.29 -8.10
C ILE A 68 -4.98 11.26 -9.12
N PHE A 69 -5.77 10.24 -9.39
CA PHE A 69 -5.41 9.19 -10.34
C PHE A 69 -5.29 9.70 -11.78
N GLU A 70 -6.22 10.59 -12.19
CA GLU A 70 -6.10 11.27 -13.47
C GLU A 70 -4.78 12.07 -13.58
N LEU A 71 -4.43 12.81 -12.53
CA LEU A 71 -3.17 13.57 -12.49
C LEU A 71 -1.95 12.64 -12.57
N LEU A 72 -1.94 11.56 -11.78
CA LEU A 72 -0.85 10.57 -11.80
C LEU A 72 -0.67 9.99 -13.20
N LEU A 73 -1.74 9.57 -13.87
CA LEU A 73 -1.67 9.00 -15.22
C LEU A 73 -1.17 10.02 -16.24
N ARG A 74 -1.58 11.30 -16.13
CA ARG A 74 -1.04 12.38 -16.98
C ARG A 74 0.45 12.60 -16.75
N LEU A 75 0.94 12.39 -15.54
CA LEU A 75 2.35 12.43 -15.18
C LEU A 75 3.09 11.10 -15.45
N ARG A 76 2.44 10.13 -16.10
CA ARG A 76 2.98 8.78 -16.39
C ARG A 76 3.31 7.98 -15.12
N ALA A 77 2.59 8.24 -14.03
CA ALA A 77 2.62 7.46 -12.81
C ALA A 77 1.37 6.56 -12.74
N ASN A 78 1.49 5.42 -12.09
CA ASN A 78 0.43 4.42 -11.98
C ASN A 78 0.29 3.84 -10.57
N THR A 79 0.91 4.46 -9.58
CA THR A 79 0.91 3.98 -8.20
C THR A 79 0.60 5.11 -7.25
N PHE A 80 -0.21 4.80 -6.26
CA PHE A 80 -0.63 5.74 -5.23
C PHE A 80 -0.53 5.11 -3.84
N TRP A 81 0.09 5.82 -2.90
CA TRP A 81 0.10 5.47 -1.49
C TRP A 81 -0.74 6.49 -0.71
N PRO A 82 -1.89 6.06 -0.17
CA PRO A 82 -2.75 6.92 0.66
C PRO A 82 -2.06 7.30 1.97
N ALA A 83 -2.55 8.36 2.61
CA ALA A 83 -2.10 8.73 3.94
C ALA A 83 -2.49 7.68 5.00
N MET A 84 -1.66 7.59 6.04
CA MET A 84 -1.75 6.57 7.09
C MET A 84 -2.02 7.15 8.49
N HIS A 85 -2.18 8.44 8.60
CA HIS A 85 -2.31 9.11 9.90
C HIS A 85 -3.64 8.82 10.58
N GLY A 86 -3.67 8.95 11.90
CA GLY A 86 -4.89 8.75 12.70
C GLY A 86 -5.98 9.81 12.51
N CYS A 87 -5.66 10.91 11.82
CA CYS A 87 -6.62 11.93 11.41
C CYS A 87 -7.34 11.58 10.10
N SER A 88 -6.81 10.62 9.34
CA SER A 88 -7.36 10.17 8.06
C SER A 88 -8.16 8.89 8.21
N VAL A 89 -9.27 8.79 7.49
CA VAL A 89 -9.98 7.51 7.35
C VAL A 89 -9.19 6.61 6.41
N PRO A 90 -8.89 5.37 6.80
CA PRO A 90 -8.17 4.44 5.94
C PRO A 90 -8.82 4.31 4.55
N PHE A 91 -7.99 4.26 3.51
CA PHE A 91 -8.40 4.26 2.11
C PHE A 91 -9.51 3.22 1.82
N TYR A 92 -9.34 2.01 2.30
CA TYR A 92 -10.27 0.90 2.06
C TYR A 92 -11.55 0.95 2.93
N PHE A 93 -11.62 1.88 3.90
CA PHE A 93 -12.85 2.09 4.67
C PHE A 93 -13.82 3.07 4.01
N THR A 94 -13.33 3.80 3.02
CA THR A 94 -14.17 4.75 2.27
C THR A 94 -14.76 4.04 1.06
N PRO A 95 -16.08 3.85 1.00
CA PRO A 95 -16.74 3.20 -0.14
C PRO A 95 -16.42 3.92 -1.46
N GLY A 96 -16.12 3.17 -2.49
CA GLY A 96 -15.82 3.67 -3.83
C GLY A 96 -14.34 3.91 -4.10
N ASN A 97 -13.48 4.01 -3.08
CA ASN A 97 -12.05 4.28 -3.30
C ASN A 97 -11.34 3.15 -4.04
N LYS A 98 -11.54 1.90 -3.64
CA LYS A 98 -10.91 0.76 -4.33
C LYS A 98 -11.47 0.56 -5.73
N GLU A 99 -12.74 0.81 -5.94
CA GLU A 99 -13.41 0.71 -7.24
C GLU A 99 -12.89 1.76 -8.22
N VAL A 100 -12.61 2.97 -7.75
CA VAL A 100 -12.03 4.00 -8.61
C VAL A 100 -10.55 3.71 -8.91
N ALA A 101 -9.80 3.14 -7.97
CA ALA A 101 -8.42 2.70 -8.24
C ALA A 101 -8.39 1.63 -9.33
N ASP A 102 -9.25 0.62 -9.23
CA ASP A 102 -9.40 -0.42 -10.24
C ASP A 102 -9.80 0.15 -11.61
N LYS A 103 -10.80 1.02 -11.65
CA LYS A 103 -11.24 1.72 -12.88
C LYS A 103 -10.11 2.45 -13.60
N PHE A 104 -9.17 3.04 -12.86
CA PHE A 104 -8.03 3.79 -13.41
C PHE A 104 -6.78 2.93 -13.60
N GLY A 105 -6.78 1.67 -13.19
CA GLY A 105 -5.61 0.78 -13.24
C GLY A 105 -4.45 1.29 -12.37
N ILE A 106 -4.76 1.88 -11.22
CA ILE A 106 -3.78 2.40 -10.28
C ILE A 106 -3.41 1.33 -9.26
N PHE A 107 -2.12 1.07 -9.15
CA PHE A 107 -1.58 0.24 -8.07
C PHE A 107 -1.69 0.98 -6.74
N ILE A 108 -2.47 0.42 -5.83
CA ILE A 108 -2.49 0.93 -4.47
C ILE A 108 -1.37 0.26 -3.69
N GLY A 109 -0.49 1.08 -3.15
CA GLY A 109 0.54 0.66 -2.20
C GLY A 109 0.26 1.20 -0.82
N THR A 110 1.09 0.84 0.14
CA THR A 110 0.98 1.32 1.52
C THR A 110 2.35 1.58 2.11
N SER A 111 2.38 2.43 3.12
CA SER A 111 3.61 2.82 3.81
C SER A 111 4.14 1.70 4.73
N HIS A 112 5.27 1.97 5.36
CA HIS A 112 5.92 1.07 6.32
C HIS A 112 5.08 0.73 7.57
N CYS A 113 4.09 1.55 7.89
CA CYS A 113 3.16 1.32 9.00
C CYS A 113 1.94 0.46 8.62
N GLU A 114 1.84 0.06 7.36
CA GLU A 114 0.64 -0.53 6.80
C GLU A 114 0.92 -1.84 6.05
N PRO A 115 1.47 -2.85 6.74
CA PRO A 115 1.75 -4.13 6.11
C PRO A 115 0.47 -4.79 5.60
N MET A 116 0.59 -5.48 4.46
CA MET A 116 -0.49 -6.24 3.83
C MET A 116 -1.74 -5.40 3.56
N MET A 117 -1.55 -4.13 3.14
CA MET A 117 -2.63 -3.21 2.81
C MET A 117 -3.55 -2.86 3.99
N ARG A 118 -3.07 -3.00 5.21
CA ARG A 118 -3.80 -2.73 6.45
C ARG A 118 -3.23 -1.54 7.19
N ASN A 119 -4.02 -0.48 7.36
CA ASN A 119 -3.66 0.65 8.20
C ASN A 119 -3.73 0.26 9.69
N THR A 120 -2.56 0.05 10.31
CA THR A 120 -2.50 -0.39 11.71
C THR A 120 -3.05 0.65 12.68
N ASN A 121 -2.95 1.93 12.35
CA ASN A 121 -3.38 3.01 13.24
C ASN A 121 -4.91 3.16 13.31
N GLY A 122 -5.59 3.05 12.17
CA GLY A 122 -7.05 3.19 12.09
C GLY A 122 -7.79 1.85 12.15
N GLU A 123 -7.34 0.89 11.35
CA GLU A 123 -8.06 -0.38 11.16
C GLU A 123 -7.90 -1.35 12.32
N TRP A 124 -6.71 -1.45 12.94
CA TRP A 124 -6.53 -2.39 14.06
C TRP A 124 -7.42 -2.06 15.25
N LYS A 125 -7.63 -0.78 15.55
CA LYS A 125 -8.53 -0.34 16.63
C LYS A 125 -9.98 -0.77 16.41
N ARG A 126 -10.40 -0.90 15.14
CA ARG A 126 -11.77 -1.29 14.79
C ARG A 126 -11.93 -2.80 14.64
N ASP A 127 -11.02 -3.42 13.90
CA ASP A 127 -11.15 -4.80 13.40
C ASP A 127 -10.16 -5.76 14.06
N GLY A 128 -9.16 -5.24 14.78
CA GLY A 128 -8.16 -6.06 15.46
C GLY A 128 -8.68 -6.73 16.74
N VAL A 129 -8.06 -7.82 17.12
CA VAL A 129 -8.36 -8.57 18.35
C VAL A 129 -7.09 -8.65 19.20
N GLY A 130 -7.13 -8.10 20.40
CA GLY A 130 -6.00 -8.06 21.30
C GLY A 130 -4.90 -7.09 20.87
N GLU A 131 -3.69 -7.31 21.36
CA GLU A 131 -2.55 -6.47 21.02
C GLU A 131 -2.03 -6.74 19.60
N TYR A 132 -1.53 -5.70 18.91
CA TYR A 132 -0.83 -5.85 17.64
C TYR A 132 0.58 -6.36 17.90
N ASP A 133 0.70 -7.66 18.16
CA ASP A 133 1.88 -8.36 18.61
C ASP A 133 1.95 -9.75 17.95
N TYR A 134 2.99 -9.96 17.14
CA TYR A 134 3.13 -11.22 16.40
C TYR A 134 3.76 -12.35 17.24
N VAL A 135 4.34 -12.03 18.39
CA VAL A 135 4.89 -13.03 19.32
C VAL A 135 3.76 -13.76 20.05
N HIS A 136 2.82 -12.99 20.62
CA HIS A 136 1.78 -13.53 21.49
C HIS A 136 0.40 -13.62 20.82
N ASN A 137 0.18 -12.90 19.73
CA ASN A 137 -1.11 -12.76 19.05
C ASN A 137 -1.05 -13.00 17.53
N SER A 138 -0.09 -13.80 17.05
CA SER A 138 0.16 -14.01 15.63
C SER A 138 -1.06 -14.48 14.84
N ALA A 139 -1.92 -15.32 15.42
CA ALA A 139 -3.10 -15.84 14.72
C ALA A 139 -4.11 -14.74 14.36
N HIS A 140 -4.37 -13.79 15.27
CA HIS A 140 -5.30 -12.69 15.01
C HIS A 140 -4.68 -11.65 14.05
N VAL A 141 -3.39 -11.36 14.20
CA VAL A 141 -2.69 -10.46 13.25
C VAL A 141 -2.68 -11.06 11.84
N LEU A 142 -2.39 -12.35 11.71
CA LEU A 142 -2.42 -13.04 10.42
C LEU A 142 -3.83 -13.04 9.81
N SER A 143 -4.86 -13.31 10.59
CA SER A 143 -6.27 -13.27 10.17
C SER A 143 -6.66 -11.85 9.70
N PHE A 144 -6.20 -10.82 10.39
CA PHE A 144 -6.43 -9.42 10.03
C PHE A 144 -5.82 -9.08 8.65
N TRP A 145 -4.60 -9.53 8.38
CA TRP A 145 -3.99 -9.39 7.05
C TRP A 145 -4.70 -10.23 5.99
N GLU A 146 -5.03 -11.48 6.32
CA GLU A 146 -5.71 -12.40 5.40
C GLU A 146 -7.04 -11.85 4.87
N GLN A 147 -7.82 -11.21 5.74
CA GLN A 147 -9.09 -10.59 5.35
C GLN A 147 -8.88 -9.53 4.27
N ARG A 148 -7.89 -8.64 4.44
CA ARG A 148 -7.60 -7.59 3.46
C ARG A 148 -7.05 -8.17 2.16
N VAL A 149 -6.12 -9.11 2.23
CA VAL A 149 -5.57 -9.75 1.03
C VAL A 149 -6.67 -10.41 0.21
N LYS A 150 -7.61 -11.11 0.84
CA LYS A 150 -8.78 -11.68 0.14
C LYS A 150 -9.64 -10.61 -0.53
N GLU A 151 -9.86 -9.49 0.13
CA GLU A 151 -10.69 -8.41 -0.39
C GLU A 151 -10.09 -7.77 -1.65
N VAL A 152 -8.77 -7.67 -1.72
CA VAL A 152 -8.07 -6.91 -2.76
C VAL A 152 -7.26 -7.79 -3.73
N ALA A 153 -7.33 -9.10 -3.62
CA ALA A 153 -6.50 -10.03 -4.40
C ALA A 153 -6.67 -9.91 -5.92
N GLY A 154 -7.83 -9.47 -6.40
CA GLY A 154 -8.12 -9.24 -7.82
C GLY A 154 -7.74 -7.86 -8.34
N LEU A 155 -7.20 -6.99 -7.50
CA LEU A 155 -6.87 -5.60 -7.85
C LEU A 155 -5.37 -5.43 -8.05
N ASP A 156 -4.99 -4.37 -8.75
CA ASP A 156 -3.59 -3.98 -8.90
C ASP A 156 -3.07 -3.39 -7.55
N ASN A 157 -2.14 -4.08 -6.91
CA ASN A 157 -1.60 -3.69 -5.61
C ASN A 157 -0.07 -3.80 -5.56
N LEU A 158 0.54 -2.94 -4.75
CA LEU A 158 1.93 -3.04 -4.32
C LEU A 158 1.95 -3.36 -2.82
N TYR A 159 2.17 -4.61 -2.47
CA TYR A 159 2.09 -5.08 -1.09
C TYR A 159 3.31 -4.69 -0.28
N THR A 160 3.10 -3.98 0.82
CA THR A 160 4.13 -3.71 1.81
C THR A 160 4.26 -4.91 2.74
N LEU A 161 5.45 -5.47 2.82
CA LEU A 161 5.79 -6.61 3.67
C LEU A 161 6.69 -6.18 4.82
N GLY A 162 6.56 -6.89 5.92
CA GLY A 162 7.26 -6.61 7.16
C GLY A 162 6.29 -6.36 8.30
N MET A 163 6.81 -5.96 9.42
CA MET A 163 6.02 -5.58 10.59
C MET A 163 6.84 -4.69 11.50
N ARG A 164 6.17 -3.72 12.08
CA ARG A 164 6.61 -2.94 13.24
C ARG A 164 5.43 -2.84 14.22
N GLY A 165 5.47 -1.96 15.18
CA GLY A 165 4.31 -1.70 16.05
C GLY A 165 3.19 -0.95 15.33
N VAL A 166 2.22 -0.50 16.09
CA VAL A 166 1.17 0.39 15.58
C VAL A 166 1.78 1.73 15.21
N HIS A 167 1.48 2.24 14.03
CA HIS A 167 2.07 3.44 13.45
C HIS A 167 3.61 3.34 13.43
N ASP A 168 4.33 4.34 13.89
CA ASP A 168 5.79 4.35 13.98
C ASP A 168 6.37 3.66 15.23
N GLY A 169 5.54 2.96 15.98
CA GLY A 169 5.95 2.24 17.17
C GLY A 169 6.90 1.08 16.89
N ALA A 170 7.71 0.73 17.89
CA ALA A 170 8.56 -0.45 17.84
C ALA A 170 7.71 -1.73 17.84
N MET A 171 8.29 -2.83 17.34
CA MET A 171 7.65 -4.15 17.35
C MET A 171 7.39 -4.59 18.80
N ASN A 172 6.15 -4.96 19.09
CA ASN A 172 5.77 -5.50 20.39
C ASN A 172 6.22 -6.96 20.53
N GLY A 173 6.49 -7.39 21.76
CA GLY A 173 6.80 -8.77 22.09
C GLY A 173 8.26 -9.20 21.87
N ALA A 174 9.03 -8.50 21.04
CA ALA A 174 10.44 -8.80 20.76
C ALA A 174 11.33 -7.65 21.28
N LYS A 175 12.26 -7.96 22.18
CA LYS A 175 13.08 -6.95 22.88
C LYS A 175 14.50 -6.87 22.34
N THR A 176 15.05 -7.99 21.87
CA THR A 176 16.41 -8.04 21.31
C THR A 176 16.36 -8.03 19.79
N ILE A 177 17.49 -7.67 19.17
CA ILE A 177 17.62 -7.68 17.70
C ILE A 177 17.43 -9.10 17.15
N GLU A 178 17.93 -10.10 17.87
CA GLU A 178 17.80 -11.51 17.49
C GLU A 178 16.34 -11.97 17.53
N GLU A 179 15.58 -11.57 18.56
CA GLU A 179 14.15 -11.84 18.65
C GLU A 179 13.38 -11.14 17.53
N GLN A 180 13.66 -9.85 17.29
CA GLN A 180 13.01 -9.07 16.22
C GLN A 180 13.28 -9.69 14.85
N LYS A 181 14.52 -10.11 14.59
CA LYS A 181 14.90 -10.80 13.35
C LYS A 181 14.17 -12.13 13.18
N ALA A 182 14.03 -12.91 14.24
CA ALA A 182 13.30 -14.17 14.21
C ALA A 182 11.81 -13.95 13.91
N VAL A 183 11.18 -12.97 14.60
CA VAL A 183 9.78 -12.60 14.38
C VAL A 183 9.59 -12.09 12.95
N LEU A 184 10.43 -11.17 12.48
CA LEU A 184 10.33 -10.62 11.12
C LEU A 184 10.48 -11.71 10.05
N THR A 185 11.39 -12.66 10.25
CA THR A 185 11.56 -13.80 9.35
C THR A 185 10.28 -14.63 9.25
N LYS A 186 9.62 -14.88 10.38
CA LYS A 186 8.33 -15.58 10.41
C LYS A 186 7.24 -14.77 9.74
N VAL A 187 7.14 -13.47 10.06
CA VAL A 187 6.18 -12.54 9.46
C VAL A 187 6.28 -12.54 7.93
N LEU A 188 7.48 -12.35 7.40
CA LEU A 188 7.69 -12.31 5.94
C LEU A 188 7.30 -13.62 5.25
N ARG A 189 7.55 -14.77 5.90
CA ARG A 189 7.12 -16.06 5.38
C ARG A 189 5.60 -16.13 5.35
N ASP A 190 4.95 -15.88 6.47
CA ASP A 190 3.50 -15.98 6.60
C ASP A 190 2.76 -14.99 5.67
N GLN A 191 3.31 -13.78 5.49
CA GLN A 191 2.78 -12.80 4.52
C GLN A 191 2.92 -13.29 3.07
N ARG A 192 4.06 -13.84 2.69
CA ARG A 192 4.26 -14.40 1.34
C ARG A 192 3.39 -15.63 1.10
N ASP A 193 3.14 -16.44 2.12
CA ASP A 193 2.21 -17.56 2.03
C ASP A 193 0.78 -17.08 1.75
N LEU A 194 0.33 -15.98 2.38
CA LEU A 194 -0.96 -15.35 2.05
C LEU A 194 -0.99 -14.85 0.60
N LEU A 195 0.06 -14.19 0.11
CA LEU A 195 0.13 -13.74 -1.27
C LEU A 195 0.13 -14.91 -2.25
N THR A 196 0.86 -15.98 -1.95
CA THR A 196 0.87 -17.21 -2.75
C THR A 196 -0.52 -17.86 -2.82
N LYS A 197 -1.23 -17.84 -1.69
CA LYS A 197 -2.55 -18.47 -1.57
C LYS A 197 -3.65 -17.70 -2.31
N TYR A 198 -3.62 -16.36 -2.27
CA TYR A 198 -4.75 -15.54 -2.70
C TYR A 198 -4.47 -14.67 -3.94
N VAL A 199 -3.23 -14.30 -4.19
CA VAL A 199 -2.89 -13.36 -5.26
C VAL A 199 -2.25 -14.07 -6.45
N ASN A 200 -1.09 -14.71 -6.26
CA ASN A 200 -0.43 -15.45 -7.33
C ASN A 200 0.38 -16.61 -6.76
N LYS A 201 0.21 -17.82 -7.32
CA LYS A 201 0.96 -19.01 -6.93
C LYS A 201 2.47 -18.82 -7.00
N ASP A 202 2.94 -18.04 -7.95
CA ASP A 202 4.31 -17.55 -8.01
C ASP A 202 4.39 -16.18 -7.33
N VAL A 203 4.75 -16.17 -6.06
CA VAL A 203 4.84 -14.96 -5.25
C VAL A 203 5.90 -13.97 -5.77
N THR A 204 6.82 -14.40 -6.62
CA THR A 204 7.82 -13.50 -7.22
C THR A 204 7.21 -12.57 -8.26
N GLN A 205 6.03 -12.90 -8.78
CA GLN A 205 5.27 -12.08 -9.72
C GLN A 205 4.35 -11.07 -9.02
N VAL A 206 4.22 -11.14 -7.70
CA VAL A 206 3.43 -10.18 -6.92
C VAL A 206 4.29 -8.95 -6.65
N PRO A 207 3.84 -7.73 -6.98
CA PRO A 207 4.57 -6.51 -6.62
C PRO A 207 4.67 -6.37 -5.10
N GLN A 208 5.90 -6.27 -4.58
CA GLN A 208 6.19 -6.27 -3.14
C GLN A 208 7.25 -5.23 -2.81
N VAL A 209 7.08 -4.58 -1.67
CA VAL A 209 8.05 -3.69 -1.05
C VAL A 209 8.36 -4.20 0.35
N PHE A 210 9.63 -4.27 0.71
CA PHE A 210 10.06 -4.71 2.04
C PHE A 210 10.51 -3.50 2.85
N TYR A 211 9.99 -3.40 4.07
CA TYR A 211 10.50 -2.47 5.05
C TYR A 211 11.26 -3.24 6.15
N SER A 212 12.53 -2.92 6.30
CA SER A 212 13.32 -3.32 7.47
C SER A 212 13.12 -2.30 8.59
N LEU A 213 13.19 -2.79 9.81
CA LEU A 213 13.23 -1.97 11.04
C LEU A 213 14.54 -1.20 11.10
#